data_86d939778569b93757625e1ee6f7f4cf
#
_entry.id   86d939778569b93757625e1ee6f7f4cf
#
_cell.length_a   1.000
_cell.length_b   1.000
_cell.length_c   1.000
_cell.angle_alpha   90.00
_cell.angle_beta   90.00
_cell.angle_gamma   90.00
#
_symmetry.space_group_name_H-M   'P 1'
#
loop_
_entity.id
_entity.type
_entity.pdbx_description
1 polymer ?
#
loop_
_entity_poly.entity_id
_entity_poly.type
_entity_poly.pdbx_seq_one_letter_code
_entity_poly.pdbx_strand_id
1 'polypeptide(L)'
;LISPVELRLPEYVRRDILVKERIPYRETTRLEDAMPELDILYMTRVQKERFVSEEEYLRLRDTYILTEDKLTAARSDMAILHPLPRVNEISVAVDKDPRACYFKQVYCGKLMRMALILMLLGLTPEIEE
;
A
#
# COMPACT_ATOMS: atom_id res chain seq x y z
N LEU A 1 8.25 -6.43 -0.25
CA LEU A 1 6.94 -6.85 -0.77
C LEU A 1 6.37 -7.92 0.12
N ILE A 2 5.11 -7.76 0.55
CA ILE A 2 4.44 -8.69 1.48
C ILE A 2 3.17 -9.16 0.80
N SER A 3 3.08 -10.46 0.51
CA SER A 3 1.92 -11.05 -0.15
C SER A 3 1.86 -12.57 0.07
N PRO A 4 0.68 -13.20 -0.07
CA PRO A 4 0.61 -14.65 -0.22
C PRO A 4 1.43 -15.11 -1.43
N VAL A 5 1.79 -16.38 -1.44
CA VAL A 5 2.59 -16.96 -2.54
C VAL A 5 1.89 -16.82 -3.89
N GLU A 6 0.57 -16.92 -3.89
CA GLU A 6 -0.31 -16.83 -5.06
C GLU A 6 -0.36 -15.41 -5.67
N LEU A 7 -0.04 -14.38 -4.86
CA LEU A 7 -0.06 -12.96 -5.27
C LEU A 7 1.33 -12.33 -5.35
N ARG A 8 2.38 -13.13 -5.45
CA ARG A 8 3.74 -12.64 -5.65
C ARG A 8 3.87 -11.82 -6.93
N LEU A 9 4.90 -11.00 -6.97
CA LEU A 9 5.24 -10.27 -8.19
C LEU A 9 5.42 -11.25 -9.36
N PRO A 10 4.83 -10.94 -10.53
CA PRO A 10 5.06 -11.72 -11.74
C PRO A 10 6.54 -11.82 -12.08
N GLU A 11 6.96 -12.98 -12.58
CA GLU A 11 8.37 -13.25 -12.89
C GLU A 11 8.98 -12.22 -13.85
N TYR A 12 8.20 -11.75 -14.83
CA TYR A 12 8.69 -10.74 -15.78
C TYR A 12 9.00 -9.40 -15.10
N VAL A 13 8.21 -8.97 -14.10
CA VAL A 13 8.49 -7.74 -13.34
C VAL A 13 9.77 -7.91 -12.52
N ARG A 14 9.89 -9.05 -11.85
CA ARG A 14 11.04 -9.36 -11.03
C ARG A 14 12.33 -9.40 -11.85
N ARG A 15 12.34 -10.16 -12.96
CA ARG A 15 13.50 -10.34 -13.84
C ARG A 15 13.82 -9.08 -14.65
N ASP A 16 12.81 -8.51 -15.32
CA ASP A 16 13.02 -7.50 -16.37
C ASP A 16 13.08 -6.07 -15.78
N ILE A 17 12.65 -5.89 -14.55
CA ILE A 17 12.72 -4.60 -13.85
C ILE A 17 13.66 -4.68 -12.65
N LEU A 18 13.28 -5.43 -11.60
CA LEU A 18 14.01 -5.37 -10.33
C LEU A 18 15.45 -5.87 -10.48
N VAL A 19 15.65 -7.04 -11.08
CA VAL A 19 16.99 -7.64 -11.24
C VAL A 19 17.79 -6.86 -12.26
N LYS A 20 17.20 -6.52 -13.41
CA LYS A 20 17.87 -5.79 -14.48
C LYS A 20 18.35 -4.41 -14.04
N GLU A 21 17.50 -3.67 -13.35
CA GLU A 21 17.81 -2.33 -12.83
C GLU A 21 18.54 -2.37 -11.46
N ARG A 22 18.89 -3.57 -10.98
CA ARG A 22 19.58 -3.80 -9.70
C ARG A 22 18.87 -3.16 -8.50
N ILE A 23 17.53 -3.16 -8.51
CA ILE A 23 16.73 -2.62 -7.43
C ILE A 23 16.72 -3.64 -6.29
N PRO A 24 17.23 -3.33 -5.10
CA PRO A 24 17.18 -4.24 -3.97
C PRO A 24 15.73 -4.44 -3.54
N TYR A 25 15.31 -5.68 -3.35
CA TYR A 25 13.98 -6.03 -2.87
C TYR A 25 14.00 -7.29 -2.02
N ARG A 26 12.99 -7.42 -1.18
CA ARG A 26 12.73 -8.64 -0.40
C ARG A 26 11.25 -9.00 -0.53
N GLU A 27 10.95 -10.29 -0.69
CA GLU A 27 9.59 -10.83 -0.63
C GLU A 27 9.42 -11.66 0.64
N THR A 28 8.33 -11.44 1.36
CA THR A 28 7.92 -12.22 2.52
C THR A 28 6.42 -12.47 2.49
N THR A 29 5.98 -13.52 3.17
CA THR A 29 4.56 -13.85 3.32
C THR A 29 3.98 -13.40 4.65
N ARG A 30 4.80 -12.87 5.56
CA ARG A 30 4.36 -12.45 6.89
C ARG A 30 4.60 -10.96 7.08
N LEU A 31 3.54 -10.26 7.46
CA LEU A 31 3.57 -8.83 7.74
C LEU A 31 4.45 -8.53 8.96
N GLU A 32 4.30 -9.34 9.99
CA GLU A 32 4.95 -9.17 11.29
C GLU A 32 6.48 -9.22 11.17
N ASP A 33 7.01 -10.05 10.25
CA ASP A 33 8.46 -10.21 10.06
C ASP A 33 9.13 -8.95 9.48
N ALA A 34 8.36 -8.12 8.75
CA ALA A 34 8.86 -6.89 8.16
C ALA A 34 8.64 -5.66 9.04
N MET A 35 7.66 -5.69 9.93
CA MET A 35 7.16 -4.53 10.66
C MET A 35 8.24 -3.70 11.37
N PRO A 36 9.24 -4.29 12.06
CA PRO A 36 10.27 -3.51 12.77
C PRO A 36 11.20 -2.69 11.87
N GLU A 37 11.30 -3.07 10.59
CA GLU A 37 12.23 -2.47 9.64
C GLU A 37 11.59 -1.42 8.71
N LEU A 38 10.25 -1.29 8.75
CA LEU A 38 9.53 -0.44 7.81
C LEU A 38 9.55 1.04 8.23
N ASP A 39 9.91 1.91 7.30
CA ASP A 39 9.65 3.34 7.37
C ASP A 39 8.25 3.68 6.85
N ILE A 40 7.79 2.93 5.84
CA ILE A 40 6.47 3.11 5.22
C ILE A 40 5.81 1.73 5.04
N LEU A 41 4.59 1.59 5.55
CA LEU A 41 3.73 0.46 5.26
C LEU A 41 2.63 0.91 4.30
N TYR A 42 2.75 0.53 3.03
CA TYR A 42 1.71 0.79 2.03
C TYR A 42 0.78 -0.42 1.93
N MET A 43 -0.39 -0.32 2.55
CA MET A 43 -1.41 -1.38 2.51
C MET A 43 -2.28 -1.27 1.26
N THR A 44 -2.66 -2.41 0.72
CA THR A 44 -3.64 -2.51 -0.36
C THR A 44 -4.63 -3.64 -0.06
N ARG A 45 -5.82 -3.57 -0.61
CA ARG A 45 -6.78 -4.66 -0.50
C ARG A 45 -6.33 -5.88 -1.30
N VAL A 46 -6.75 -7.07 -0.85
CA VAL A 46 -6.65 -8.29 -1.64
C VAL A 46 -7.69 -8.21 -2.78
N GLN A 47 -7.23 -8.19 -4.02
CA GLN A 47 -8.08 -8.00 -5.20
C GLN A 47 -8.76 -9.30 -5.61
N LYS A 48 -10.09 -9.39 -5.43
CA LYS A 48 -10.89 -10.58 -5.82
C LYS A 48 -10.68 -10.94 -7.30
N GLU A 49 -10.51 -9.94 -8.14
CA GLU A 49 -10.38 -10.06 -9.59
C GLU A 49 -9.13 -10.83 -10.05
N ARG A 50 -8.18 -11.07 -9.14
CA ARG A 50 -6.92 -11.80 -9.43
C ARG A 50 -6.99 -13.29 -9.12
N PHE A 51 -8.08 -13.75 -8.51
CA PHE A 51 -8.24 -15.16 -8.15
C PHE A 51 -9.05 -15.91 -9.19
N VAL A 52 -8.65 -17.15 -9.45
CA VAL A 52 -9.36 -18.05 -10.38
C VAL A 52 -10.64 -18.61 -9.72
N SER A 53 -10.59 -18.81 -8.40
CA SER A 53 -11.72 -19.32 -7.64
C SER A 53 -12.12 -18.41 -6.48
N GLU A 54 -13.42 -18.39 -6.16
CA GLU A 54 -13.94 -17.66 -5.02
C GLU A 54 -13.46 -18.26 -3.68
N GLU A 55 -13.27 -19.57 -3.62
CA GLU A 55 -12.77 -20.27 -2.43
C GLU A 55 -11.36 -19.81 -2.08
N GLU A 56 -10.49 -19.69 -3.08
CA GLU A 56 -9.13 -19.19 -2.89
C GLU A 56 -9.11 -17.75 -2.39
N TYR A 57 -9.94 -16.88 -2.96
CA TYR A 57 -10.10 -15.51 -2.49
C TYR A 57 -10.58 -15.46 -1.03
N LEU A 58 -11.62 -16.23 -0.67
CA LEU A 58 -12.16 -16.28 0.70
C LEU A 58 -11.12 -16.75 1.73
N ARG A 59 -10.25 -17.67 1.34
CA ARG A 59 -9.14 -18.14 2.19
C ARG A 59 -8.09 -17.05 2.45
N LEU A 60 -7.83 -16.18 1.48
CA LEU A 60 -6.72 -15.25 1.52
C LEU A 60 -7.11 -13.80 1.84
N ARG A 61 -8.40 -13.43 1.65
CA ARG A 61 -8.87 -12.04 1.82
C ARG A 61 -8.56 -11.44 3.20
N ASP A 62 -8.59 -12.27 4.24
CA ASP A 62 -8.41 -11.85 5.62
C ASP A 62 -6.99 -12.13 6.17
N THR A 63 -6.06 -12.56 5.31
CA THR A 63 -4.69 -12.92 5.71
C THR A 63 -3.90 -11.70 6.23
N TYR A 64 -4.13 -10.52 5.65
CA TYR A 64 -3.39 -9.30 5.96
C TYR A 64 -4.31 -8.21 6.48
N ILE A 65 -4.86 -8.42 7.67
CA ILE A 65 -5.58 -7.36 8.40
C ILE A 65 -4.59 -6.65 9.31
N LEU A 66 -4.42 -5.34 9.12
CA LEU A 66 -3.63 -4.51 10.01
C LEU A 66 -4.47 -4.13 11.22
N THR A 67 -4.01 -4.53 12.39
CA THR A 67 -4.62 -4.28 13.69
C THR A 67 -3.66 -3.53 14.60
N GLU A 68 -4.14 -2.96 15.71
CA GLU A 68 -3.31 -2.21 16.66
C GLU A 68 -2.21 -3.07 17.29
N ASP A 69 -2.49 -4.33 17.59
CA ASP A 69 -1.53 -5.28 18.17
C ASP A 69 -0.33 -5.52 17.23
N LYS A 70 -0.56 -5.62 15.92
CA LYS A 70 0.51 -5.75 14.92
C LYS A 70 1.40 -4.51 14.84
N LEU A 71 0.86 -3.34 15.15
CA LEU A 71 1.60 -2.08 15.16
C LEU A 71 2.52 -1.92 16.37
N THR A 72 2.43 -2.77 17.38
CA THR A 72 3.31 -2.71 18.56
C THR A 72 4.78 -2.98 18.22
N ALA A 73 5.06 -3.79 17.20
CA ALA A 73 6.40 -4.09 16.72
C ALA A 73 6.94 -3.04 15.72
N ALA A 74 6.10 -2.13 15.25
CA ALA A 74 6.47 -1.14 14.27
C ALA A 74 7.16 0.07 14.91
N ARG A 75 8.00 0.74 14.13
CA ARG A 75 8.64 1.99 14.55
C ARG A 75 7.60 3.07 14.82
N SER A 76 7.88 3.96 15.75
CA SER A 76 7.00 5.07 16.13
C SER A 76 6.83 6.13 15.03
N ASP A 77 7.80 6.22 14.13
CA ASP A 77 7.85 7.16 13.01
C ASP A 77 7.45 6.54 11.66
N MET A 78 7.02 5.28 11.62
CA MET A 78 6.52 4.62 10.42
C MET A 78 5.26 5.31 9.91
N ALA A 79 5.13 5.49 8.59
CA ALA A 79 3.90 5.99 7.97
C ALA A 79 3.06 4.85 7.39
N ILE A 80 1.76 4.81 7.74
CA ILE A 80 0.81 3.85 7.17
C ILE A 80 0.04 4.53 6.04
N LEU A 81 0.13 3.98 4.85
CA LEU A 81 -0.52 4.47 3.63
C LEU A 81 -1.52 3.45 3.10
N HIS A 82 -2.58 3.94 2.46
CA HIS A 82 -3.59 3.15 1.77
C HIS A 82 -4.31 4.00 0.72
N PRO A 83 -4.55 3.53 -0.50
CA PRO A 83 -5.19 4.34 -1.55
C PRO A 83 -6.67 4.62 -1.31
N LEU A 84 -7.30 3.93 -0.36
CA LEU A 84 -8.76 3.96 -0.10
C LEU A 84 -9.62 3.77 -1.37
N PRO A 85 -10.87 3.27 -1.26
CA PRO A 85 -11.51 2.82 -0.01
C PRO A 85 -10.93 1.48 0.48
N ARG A 86 -10.89 1.30 1.79
CA ARG A 86 -10.61 0.00 2.41
C ARG A 86 -11.89 -0.79 2.64
N VAL A 87 -11.75 -2.11 2.79
CA VAL A 87 -12.81 -3.02 3.22
C VAL A 87 -12.55 -3.43 4.67
N ASN A 88 -11.63 -4.38 4.88
CA ASN A 88 -11.27 -4.91 6.20
C ASN A 88 -9.75 -5.01 6.43
N GLU A 89 -8.95 -4.70 5.42
CA GLU A 89 -7.48 -4.85 5.46
C GLU A 89 -6.79 -3.91 6.46
N ILE A 90 -7.47 -2.87 6.91
CA ILE A 90 -7.05 -2.03 8.06
C ILE A 90 -8.23 -1.92 9.02
N SER A 91 -8.03 -2.33 10.25
CA SER A 91 -9.02 -2.16 11.33
C SER A 91 -9.35 -0.68 11.56
N VAL A 92 -10.61 -0.37 11.84
CA VAL A 92 -11.07 1.00 12.17
C VAL A 92 -10.35 1.55 13.40
N ALA A 93 -9.92 0.69 14.31
CA ALA A 93 -9.17 1.10 15.51
C ALA A 93 -7.84 1.79 15.16
N VAL A 94 -7.19 1.37 14.05
CA VAL A 94 -5.94 1.98 13.55
C VAL A 94 -6.11 3.42 13.09
N ASP A 95 -7.33 3.90 12.82
CA ASP A 95 -7.57 5.29 12.40
C ASP A 95 -7.13 6.33 13.43
N LYS A 96 -7.03 5.93 14.69
CA LYS A 96 -6.59 6.79 15.80
C LYS A 96 -5.08 6.76 16.01
N ASP A 97 -4.37 5.86 15.35
CA ASP A 97 -2.91 5.77 15.44
C ASP A 97 -2.26 6.98 14.75
N PRO A 98 -1.31 7.68 15.37
CA PRO A 98 -0.66 8.86 14.78
C PRO A 98 0.10 8.54 13.48
N ARG A 99 0.44 7.27 13.24
CA ARG A 99 1.08 6.78 12.02
C ARG A 99 0.11 6.59 10.86
N ALA A 100 -1.21 6.66 11.08
CA ALA A 100 -2.25 6.49 10.06
C ALA A 100 -2.31 7.71 9.12
N CYS A 101 -1.54 7.70 8.04
CA CYS A 101 -1.41 8.80 7.09
C CYS A 101 -2.35 8.69 5.88
N TYR A 102 -3.12 7.63 5.74
CA TYR A 102 -3.90 7.34 4.52
C TYR A 102 -5.02 8.35 4.24
N PHE A 103 -5.65 8.97 5.22
CA PHE A 103 -6.62 10.04 4.97
C PHE A 103 -5.96 11.29 4.40
N LYS A 104 -4.82 11.69 4.96
CA LYS A 104 -4.00 12.79 4.43
C LYS A 104 -3.49 12.48 3.03
N GLN A 105 -3.04 11.24 2.80
CA GLN A 105 -2.61 10.76 1.48
C GLN A 105 -3.70 10.94 0.43
N VAL A 106 -4.95 10.54 0.71
CA VAL A 106 -6.07 10.67 -0.24
C VAL A 106 -6.40 12.14 -0.51
N TYR A 107 -6.35 12.99 0.50
CA TYR A 107 -6.52 14.43 0.31
C TYR A 107 -5.43 15.01 -0.61
N CYS A 108 -4.16 14.70 -0.34
CA CYS A 108 -3.05 15.10 -1.22
C CYS A 108 -3.19 14.53 -2.63
N GLY A 109 -3.63 13.28 -2.76
CA GLY A 109 -3.90 12.64 -4.05
C GLY A 109 -5.00 13.35 -4.86
N LYS A 110 -6.02 13.92 -4.20
CA LYS A 110 -7.02 14.75 -4.84
C LYS A 110 -6.38 16.02 -5.42
N LEU A 111 -5.58 16.73 -4.63
CA LEU A 111 -4.90 17.94 -5.08
C LEU A 111 -3.95 17.68 -6.24
N MET A 112 -3.19 16.59 -6.17
CA MET A 112 -2.30 16.17 -7.26
C MET A 112 -3.05 15.89 -8.56
N ARG A 113 -4.21 15.21 -8.51
CA ARG A 113 -5.04 14.98 -9.69
C ARG A 113 -5.57 16.28 -10.28
N MET A 114 -6.01 17.21 -9.43
CA MET A 114 -6.45 18.55 -9.88
C MET A 114 -5.32 19.29 -10.59
N ALA A 115 -4.13 19.30 -10.01
CA ALA A 115 -2.95 19.93 -10.61
C ALA A 115 -2.59 19.30 -11.97
N LEU A 116 -2.58 17.97 -12.04
CA LEU A 116 -2.31 17.25 -13.29
C LEU A 116 -3.33 17.56 -14.40
N ILE A 117 -4.61 17.65 -14.06
CA ILE A 117 -5.67 18.02 -15.02
C ILE A 117 -5.44 19.45 -15.53
N LEU A 118 -5.16 20.39 -14.64
CA LEU A 118 -4.86 21.77 -15.03
C LEU A 118 -3.64 21.85 -15.96
N MET A 119 -2.56 21.14 -15.61
CA MET A 119 -1.35 21.08 -16.46
C MET A 119 -1.66 20.51 -17.85
N LEU A 120 -2.40 19.40 -17.93
CA LEU A 120 -2.76 18.78 -19.22
C LEU A 120 -3.64 19.66 -20.09
N LEU A 121 -4.44 20.54 -19.48
CA LEU A 121 -5.29 21.50 -20.16
C LEU A 121 -4.57 22.84 -20.48
N GLY A 122 -3.32 23.01 -20.08
CA GLY A 122 -2.58 24.26 -20.24
C GLY A 122 -3.10 25.39 -19.35
N LEU A 123 -3.79 25.06 -18.26
CA LEU A 123 -4.42 26.01 -17.32
C LEU A 123 -3.60 26.13 -16.02
N THR A 124 -2.28 26.04 -16.11
CA THR A 124 -1.42 26.26 -14.92
C THR A 124 -1.47 27.74 -14.53
N PRO A 125 -1.78 28.07 -13.25
CA PRO A 125 -1.70 29.44 -12.79
C PRO A 125 -0.25 29.94 -12.90
N GLU A 126 -0.07 31.17 -13.35
CA GLU A 126 1.21 31.87 -13.23
C GLU A 126 1.50 32.02 -11.73
N ILE A 127 2.61 31.46 -11.27
CA ILE A 127 3.08 31.69 -9.90
C ILE A 127 3.73 33.05 -9.93
N GLU A 128 3.04 34.08 -9.42
CA GLU A 128 3.70 35.35 -9.09
C GLU A 128 4.76 35.07 -8.00
N GLU A 129 6.02 35.35 -8.29
CA GLU A 129 7.14 35.25 -7.36
C GLU A 129 7.06 36.27 -6.21
#